data_8cdfc05d93b250ab73b3778eae84c183
#
_entry.id   8cdfc05d93b250ab73b3778eae84c183
#
_cell.length_a   1.000
_cell.length_b   1.000
_cell.length_c   1.000
_cell.angle_alpha   90.00
_cell.angle_beta   90.00
_cell.angle_gamma   90.00
#
_symmetry.space_group_name_H-M   'P 1'
#
loop_
_entity.id
_entity.type
_entity.pdbx_description
1 polymer ?
#
loop_
_entity_poly.entity_id
_entity_poly.type
_entity_poly.pdbx_seq_one_letter_code
_entity_poly.pdbx_strand_id
1 'polypeptide(L)'
;MNPADLSAALLTVVTGIVVRRGGTAGLTVDDVALERPRNRDHGDWASNIAMKLAKSLGANPRELAQEIADAAAELEGVASVDVAGPGFINITLDAAAAGALAKTIVEQADAYGLGDLYRGVTINLEFVSANPTGPIHIGGVRWAAVGDSLARIFQAQGGIVTREYYFNDHGAQIDRFARSLLASWLGEPAPEDGYGGDYIADIAARVLTLYPGDLFHIPRDEQQEVFRAVGVELMFGDIKASLHEFGVKFDVYFHENELHESGAVNHAIDRLRELGAIYEADGATWFRSTDYGDDKDRVLIKSDGEFGYMSGDLAYYLNKRERGFERNLIMLGADHHGYVKRLMAMTAAFGDTPYVNLEILIGQLVNLVRNGEPVRMSKRAGTVVTLEDLVEAVGVDAGRYALVRSSIDSQVDIDLDLWGKKTNDNPVFYVQYAHARTHSVARNASGSGVDRSAFEASLLDHETESILLGILAEYPRLLRQAAELREPHRVARYVEELAGAYHRWYDSCRVTPLGDEPVGDVHRTRLWLNDAVGQVLRNGLGLLGVSAPERM
;
A
#
# COMPACT_ATOMS: atom_id res chain seq x y z
N MET A 1 23.15 0.95 -18.22
CA MET A 1 22.58 -0.41 -17.94
C MET A 1 21.79 -0.34 -16.66
N ASN A 2 20.51 -0.72 -16.68
CA ASN A 2 19.70 -0.81 -15.48
C ASN A 2 19.85 -2.20 -14.82
N PRO A 3 19.41 -2.40 -13.57
CA PRO A 3 19.54 -3.69 -12.88
C PRO A 3 18.85 -4.87 -13.57
N ALA A 4 17.74 -4.63 -14.29
CA ALA A 4 17.04 -5.68 -15.02
C ALA A 4 17.85 -6.15 -16.23
N ASP A 5 18.46 -5.21 -16.96
CA ASP A 5 19.36 -5.53 -18.09
C ASP A 5 20.57 -6.31 -17.59
N LEU A 6 21.18 -5.87 -16.47
CA LEU A 6 22.32 -6.57 -15.88
C LEU A 6 21.93 -7.98 -15.39
N SER A 7 20.77 -8.15 -14.75
CA SER A 7 20.28 -9.47 -14.35
C SER A 7 20.04 -10.38 -15.55
N ALA A 8 19.49 -9.87 -16.66
CA ALA A 8 19.28 -10.65 -17.87
C ALA A 8 20.60 -11.05 -18.54
N ALA A 9 21.58 -10.14 -18.60
CA ALA A 9 22.91 -10.42 -19.11
C ALA A 9 23.62 -11.47 -18.23
N LEU A 10 23.59 -11.29 -16.91
CA LEU A 10 24.17 -12.23 -15.97
C LEU A 10 23.48 -13.61 -15.99
N LEU A 11 22.15 -13.65 -16.18
CA LEU A 11 21.42 -14.91 -16.38
C LEU A 11 21.95 -15.68 -17.60
N THR A 12 22.23 -14.99 -18.69
CA THR A 12 22.80 -15.59 -19.90
C THR A 12 24.18 -16.21 -19.62
N VAL A 13 25.03 -15.47 -18.91
CA VAL A 13 26.36 -15.94 -18.47
C VAL A 13 26.23 -17.17 -17.57
N VAL A 14 25.40 -17.08 -16.53
CA VAL A 14 25.19 -18.15 -15.54
C VAL A 14 24.61 -19.40 -16.18
N THR A 15 23.60 -19.25 -17.04
CA THR A 15 22.99 -20.38 -17.76
C THR A 15 24.02 -21.09 -18.63
N GLY A 16 24.88 -20.37 -19.33
CA GLY A 16 25.96 -20.93 -20.13
C GLY A 16 26.95 -21.75 -19.29
N ILE A 17 27.29 -21.26 -18.09
CA ILE A 17 28.17 -21.98 -17.15
C ILE A 17 27.50 -23.23 -16.59
N VAL A 18 26.21 -23.13 -16.18
CA VAL A 18 25.44 -24.26 -15.66
C VAL A 18 25.37 -25.40 -16.69
N VAL A 19 25.08 -25.08 -17.95
CA VAL A 19 25.02 -26.06 -19.04
C VAL A 19 26.40 -26.71 -19.29
N ARG A 20 27.48 -25.94 -19.32
CA ARG A 20 28.83 -26.48 -19.49
C ARG A 20 29.23 -27.44 -18.36
N ARG A 21 28.73 -27.21 -17.16
CA ARG A 21 28.94 -28.08 -15.99
C ARG A 21 27.98 -29.26 -15.88
N GLY A 22 27.13 -29.49 -16.90
CA GLY A 22 26.17 -30.59 -16.96
C GLY A 22 24.92 -30.41 -16.12
N GLY A 23 24.65 -29.19 -15.66
CA GLY A 23 23.40 -28.83 -14.98
C GLY A 23 22.25 -28.60 -15.97
N THR A 24 21.02 -28.51 -15.44
CA THR A 24 19.83 -28.23 -16.24
C THR A 24 19.59 -26.72 -16.36
N ALA A 25 19.33 -26.25 -17.58
CA ALA A 25 18.91 -24.89 -17.85
C ALA A 25 17.43 -24.72 -17.42
N GLY A 26 17.19 -24.12 -16.29
CA GLY A 26 15.85 -23.84 -15.76
C GLY A 26 15.83 -22.56 -14.93
N LEU A 27 16.91 -21.75 -15.04
CA LEU A 27 17.06 -20.51 -14.32
C LEU A 27 16.23 -19.40 -14.97
N THR A 28 15.67 -18.55 -14.14
CA THR A 28 14.95 -17.34 -14.51
C THR A 28 15.71 -16.09 -14.06
N VAL A 29 15.29 -14.90 -14.50
CA VAL A 29 15.87 -13.63 -14.03
C VAL A 29 15.72 -13.48 -12.51
N ASP A 30 14.66 -14.02 -11.93
CA ASP A 30 14.41 -13.97 -10.48
C ASP A 30 15.43 -14.79 -9.67
N ASP A 31 16.06 -15.80 -10.28
CA ASP A 31 17.13 -16.57 -9.63
C ASP A 31 18.42 -15.77 -9.53
N VAL A 32 18.65 -14.84 -10.47
CA VAL A 32 19.81 -13.96 -10.54
C VAL A 32 19.48 -12.63 -9.83
N ALA A 33 19.26 -12.71 -8.52
CA ALA A 33 19.00 -11.53 -7.73
C ALA A 33 20.23 -10.64 -7.63
N LEU A 34 20.08 -9.36 -7.98
CA LEU A 34 21.05 -8.30 -7.71
C LEU A 34 20.65 -7.51 -6.49
N GLU A 35 21.58 -7.26 -5.60
CA GLU A 35 21.40 -6.45 -4.40
C GLU A 35 22.42 -5.33 -4.37
N ARG A 36 22.04 -4.18 -3.84
CA ARG A 36 22.98 -3.08 -3.65
C ARG A 36 23.84 -3.35 -2.40
N PRO A 37 25.17 -3.42 -2.52
CA PRO A 37 26.04 -3.62 -1.37
C PRO A 37 25.88 -2.50 -0.34
N ARG A 38 25.93 -2.85 0.95
CA ARG A 38 25.94 -1.84 2.03
C ARG A 38 27.19 -0.98 2.01
N ASN A 39 28.35 -1.60 1.70
CA ASN A 39 29.61 -0.90 1.50
C ASN A 39 29.86 -0.76 0.01
N ARG A 40 30.12 0.46 -0.45
CA ARG A 40 30.38 0.78 -1.86
C ARG A 40 31.70 0.29 -2.40
N ASP A 41 32.66 0.00 -1.54
CA ASP A 41 33.90 -0.67 -1.95
C ASP A 41 33.63 -2.04 -2.60
N HIS A 42 32.39 -2.54 -2.49
CA HIS A 42 31.92 -3.77 -3.11
C HIS A 42 31.17 -3.55 -4.44
N GLY A 43 31.34 -2.39 -5.08
CA GLY A 43 30.72 -2.08 -6.37
C GLY A 43 29.29 -1.55 -6.28
N ASP A 44 28.61 -1.49 -7.43
CA ASP A 44 27.24 -1.00 -7.55
C ASP A 44 26.22 -2.09 -7.22
N TRP A 45 26.50 -3.33 -7.61
CA TRP A 45 25.63 -4.49 -7.47
C TRP A 45 26.37 -5.71 -6.94
N ALA A 46 25.68 -6.54 -6.17
CA ALA A 46 26.16 -7.82 -5.70
C ALA A 46 25.17 -8.94 -6.01
N SER A 47 25.67 -10.12 -6.38
CA SER A 47 24.87 -11.33 -6.56
C SER A 47 25.41 -12.49 -5.72
N ASN A 48 24.51 -13.29 -5.17
CA ASN A 48 24.82 -14.51 -4.43
C ASN A 48 24.54 -15.79 -5.25
N ILE A 49 24.32 -15.66 -6.56
CA ILE A 49 23.91 -16.76 -7.44
C ILE A 49 24.87 -17.95 -7.41
N ALA A 50 26.18 -17.70 -7.31
CA ALA A 50 27.17 -18.78 -7.21
C ALA A 50 26.95 -19.65 -5.96
N MET A 51 26.64 -19.04 -4.82
CA MET A 51 26.36 -19.77 -3.57
C MET A 51 25.06 -20.59 -3.66
N LYS A 52 24.04 -20.06 -4.33
CA LYS A 52 22.76 -20.79 -4.56
C LYS A 52 22.96 -22.02 -5.44
N LEU A 53 23.79 -21.93 -6.48
CA LEU A 53 23.98 -23.00 -7.47
C LEU A 53 25.07 -24.00 -7.10
N ALA A 54 26.01 -23.63 -6.23
CA ALA A 54 27.19 -24.44 -5.92
C ALA A 54 26.83 -25.88 -5.50
N LYS A 55 25.83 -26.04 -4.63
CA LYS A 55 25.41 -27.37 -4.14
C LYS A 55 24.84 -28.26 -5.25
N SER A 56 24.01 -27.72 -6.12
CA SER A 56 23.39 -28.47 -7.22
C SER A 56 24.39 -28.84 -8.32
N LEU A 57 25.45 -28.05 -8.48
CA LEU A 57 26.52 -28.28 -9.44
C LEU A 57 27.72 -29.07 -8.87
N GLY A 58 27.67 -29.44 -7.59
CA GLY A 58 28.82 -30.09 -6.92
C GLY A 58 30.10 -29.25 -6.94
N ALA A 59 29.97 -27.91 -6.97
CA ALA A 59 31.08 -26.98 -7.14
C ALA A 59 31.40 -26.24 -5.83
N ASN A 60 32.65 -25.74 -5.73
CA ASN A 60 33.02 -24.80 -4.68
C ASN A 60 32.36 -23.43 -5.01
N PRO A 61 31.62 -22.82 -4.07
CA PRO A 61 30.91 -21.54 -4.35
C PRO A 61 31.86 -20.42 -4.81
N ARG A 62 33.05 -20.32 -4.25
CA ARG A 62 34.02 -19.27 -4.60
C ARG A 62 34.64 -19.49 -5.98
N GLU A 63 34.91 -20.75 -6.35
CA GLU A 63 35.39 -21.09 -7.69
C GLU A 63 34.33 -20.84 -8.76
N LEU A 64 33.08 -21.20 -8.45
CA LEU A 64 31.97 -20.91 -9.34
C LEU A 64 31.71 -19.39 -9.46
N ALA A 65 31.85 -18.64 -8.37
CA ALA A 65 31.75 -17.19 -8.39
C ALA A 65 32.86 -16.56 -9.26
N GLN A 66 34.09 -17.10 -9.21
CA GLN A 66 35.17 -16.61 -10.05
C GLN A 66 34.93 -16.88 -11.54
N GLU A 67 34.45 -18.08 -11.89
CA GLU A 67 34.10 -18.41 -13.29
C GLU A 67 32.98 -17.47 -13.82
N ILE A 68 31.99 -17.16 -12.97
CA ILE A 68 30.93 -16.23 -13.33
C ILE A 68 31.46 -14.79 -13.44
N ALA A 69 32.33 -14.39 -12.51
CA ALA A 69 32.93 -13.06 -12.50
C ALA A 69 33.82 -12.80 -13.73
N ASP A 70 34.65 -13.77 -14.11
CA ASP A 70 35.50 -13.66 -15.30
C ASP A 70 34.67 -13.50 -16.58
N ALA A 71 33.55 -14.22 -16.69
CA ALA A 71 32.65 -14.09 -17.83
C ALA A 71 31.78 -12.83 -17.79
N ALA A 72 31.39 -12.38 -16.60
CA ALA A 72 30.60 -11.17 -16.42
C ALA A 72 31.42 -9.88 -16.63
N ALA A 73 32.74 -9.93 -16.43
CA ALA A 73 33.63 -8.81 -16.72
C ALA A 73 33.73 -8.46 -18.21
N GLU A 74 33.36 -9.38 -19.10
CA GLU A 74 33.29 -9.15 -20.55
C GLU A 74 31.97 -8.54 -21.02
N LEU A 75 31.01 -8.33 -20.10
CA LEU A 75 29.71 -7.72 -20.45
C LEU A 75 29.89 -6.22 -20.72
N GLU A 76 29.23 -5.75 -21.78
CA GLU A 76 29.21 -4.33 -22.11
C GLU A 76 28.63 -3.51 -20.96
N GLY A 77 29.29 -2.44 -20.54
CA GLY A 77 28.87 -1.56 -19.45
C GLY A 77 29.32 -2.01 -18.07
N VAL A 78 30.09 -3.10 -17.95
CA VAL A 78 30.71 -3.54 -16.72
C VAL A 78 32.16 -3.04 -16.67
N ALA A 79 32.51 -2.28 -15.63
CA ALA A 79 33.87 -1.77 -15.42
C ALA A 79 34.75 -2.78 -14.69
N SER A 80 34.23 -3.47 -13.68
CA SER A 80 34.95 -4.53 -12.95
C SER A 80 33.97 -5.49 -12.27
N VAL A 81 34.47 -6.71 -12.01
CA VAL A 81 33.77 -7.72 -11.22
C VAL A 81 34.73 -8.35 -10.22
N ASP A 82 34.38 -8.35 -8.95
CA ASP A 82 35.16 -8.87 -7.86
C ASP A 82 34.44 -9.97 -7.09
N VAL A 83 35.17 -10.99 -6.63
CA VAL A 83 34.61 -12.05 -5.78
C VAL A 83 34.95 -11.81 -4.32
N ALA A 84 33.92 -11.66 -3.47
CA ALA A 84 34.09 -11.42 -2.05
C ALA A 84 33.52 -12.56 -1.19
N GLY A 85 34.12 -12.74 0.01
CA GLY A 85 33.65 -13.69 1.01
C GLY A 85 33.50 -15.11 0.47
N PRO A 86 32.38 -15.82 0.77
CA PRO A 86 32.18 -17.21 0.38
C PRO A 86 31.76 -17.41 -1.09
N GLY A 87 31.65 -16.34 -1.89
CA GLY A 87 31.22 -16.41 -3.29
C GLY A 87 30.20 -15.36 -3.70
N PHE A 88 30.22 -14.18 -3.07
CA PHE A 88 29.52 -13.00 -3.58
C PHE A 88 30.24 -12.46 -4.82
N ILE A 89 29.47 -12.09 -5.82
CA ILE A 89 29.95 -11.48 -7.06
C ILE A 89 29.56 -10.01 -7.00
N ASN A 90 30.56 -9.14 -6.88
CA ASN A 90 30.39 -7.68 -6.82
C ASN A 90 30.69 -7.08 -8.18
N ILE A 91 29.77 -6.29 -8.70
CA ILE A 91 29.82 -5.74 -10.05
C ILE A 91 29.84 -4.21 -9.97
N THR A 92 30.82 -3.59 -10.62
CA THR A 92 30.89 -2.14 -10.81
C THR A 92 30.58 -1.84 -12.27
N LEU A 93 29.63 -0.94 -12.52
CA LEU A 93 29.29 -0.48 -13.86
C LEU A 93 30.24 0.65 -14.28
N ASP A 94 30.45 0.81 -15.58
CA ASP A 94 31.10 2.01 -16.08
C ASP A 94 30.17 3.24 -15.95
N ALA A 95 30.75 4.44 -15.87
CA ALA A 95 29.99 5.67 -15.66
C ALA A 95 28.95 5.92 -16.77
N ALA A 96 29.24 5.54 -18.02
CA ALA A 96 28.34 5.69 -19.13
C ALA A 96 27.13 4.76 -19.01
N ALA A 97 27.34 3.51 -18.65
CA ALA A 97 26.28 2.53 -18.44
C ALA A 97 25.38 2.90 -17.25
N ALA A 98 25.97 3.33 -16.13
CA ALA A 98 25.24 3.79 -14.94
C ALA A 98 24.48 5.09 -15.23
N GLY A 99 25.15 6.08 -15.87
CA GLY A 99 24.57 7.39 -16.16
C GLY A 99 23.41 7.36 -17.15
N ALA A 100 23.40 6.42 -18.11
CA ALA A 100 22.32 6.26 -19.10
C ALA A 100 20.92 6.12 -18.46
N LEU A 101 20.86 5.64 -17.22
CA LEU A 101 19.63 5.51 -16.46
C LEU A 101 18.87 6.83 -16.31
N ALA A 102 19.56 7.96 -16.11
CA ALA A 102 18.91 9.25 -15.94
C ALA A 102 18.05 9.62 -17.16
N LYS A 103 18.55 9.36 -18.37
CA LYS A 103 17.80 9.57 -19.61
C LYS A 103 16.62 8.61 -19.72
N THR A 104 16.83 7.33 -19.43
CA THR A 104 15.78 6.28 -19.44
C THR A 104 14.61 6.66 -18.54
N ILE A 105 14.88 7.15 -17.32
CA ILE A 105 13.83 7.56 -16.36
C ILE A 105 13.00 8.72 -16.93
N VAL A 106 13.64 9.74 -17.46
CA VAL A 106 12.94 10.90 -18.02
C VAL A 106 12.09 10.51 -19.24
N GLU A 107 12.60 9.61 -20.10
CA GLU A 107 11.89 9.14 -21.30
C GLU A 107 10.71 8.21 -20.94
N GLN A 108 10.87 7.35 -19.95
CA GLN A 108 9.77 6.49 -19.46
C GLN A 108 8.76 7.25 -18.60
N ALA A 109 9.14 8.36 -18.01
CA ALA A 109 8.28 9.23 -17.20
C ALA A 109 7.49 8.43 -16.14
N ASP A 110 6.15 8.49 -16.17
CA ASP A 110 5.27 7.80 -15.20
C ASP A 110 5.33 6.26 -15.34
N ALA A 111 5.85 5.74 -16.46
CA ALA A 111 6.01 4.31 -16.66
C ALA A 111 7.25 3.73 -15.95
N TYR A 112 8.21 4.59 -15.53
CA TYR A 112 9.38 4.09 -14.80
C TYR A 112 8.99 3.50 -13.44
N GLY A 113 9.32 2.23 -13.24
CA GLY A 113 8.99 1.45 -12.05
C GLY A 113 7.75 0.57 -12.19
N LEU A 114 6.95 0.72 -13.26
CA LEU A 114 5.86 -0.20 -13.54
C LEU A 114 6.39 -1.61 -13.80
N GLY A 115 5.68 -2.60 -13.27
CA GLY A 115 6.03 -4.01 -13.38
C GLY A 115 4.84 -4.87 -13.82
N ASP A 116 5.04 -6.17 -13.81
CA ASP A 116 4.07 -7.15 -14.31
C ASP A 116 3.81 -8.31 -13.35
N LEU A 117 4.24 -8.18 -12.10
CA LEU A 117 4.09 -9.20 -11.05
C LEU A 117 2.65 -9.73 -10.93
N TYR A 118 1.67 -8.85 -11.08
CA TYR A 118 0.24 -9.16 -11.01
C TYR A 118 -0.47 -8.94 -12.34
N ARG A 119 0.24 -9.04 -13.47
CA ARG A 119 -0.34 -8.81 -14.80
C ARG A 119 -1.57 -9.72 -15.02
N GLY A 120 -2.73 -9.07 -15.17
CA GLY A 120 -3.99 -9.75 -15.43
C GLY A 120 -4.66 -10.39 -14.21
N VAL A 121 -4.04 -10.35 -13.02
CA VAL A 121 -4.63 -10.86 -11.79
C VAL A 121 -5.70 -9.91 -11.29
N THR A 122 -6.91 -10.41 -11.05
CA THR A 122 -8.02 -9.67 -10.46
C THR A 122 -7.92 -9.69 -8.94
N ILE A 123 -7.84 -8.52 -8.33
CA ILE A 123 -7.63 -8.33 -6.89
C ILE A 123 -8.80 -7.55 -6.29
N ASN A 124 -9.50 -8.13 -5.33
CA ASN A 124 -10.42 -7.41 -4.45
C ASN A 124 -9.65 -6.98 -3.20
N LEU A 125 -9.62 -5.70 -2.93
CA LEU A 125 -8.95 -5.12 -1.76
C LEU A 125 -9.99 -4.42 -0.89
N GLU A 126 -10.33 -5.04 0.22
CA GLU A 126 -11.28 -4.51 1.22
C GLU A 126 -10.53 -3.85 2.37
N PHE A 127 -10.91 -2.60 2.66
CA PHE A 127 -10.29 -1.85 3.74
C PHE A 127 -11.23 -0.77 4.29
N VAL A 128 -10.95 -0.29 5.48
CA VAL A 128 -11.79 0.59 6.31
C VAL A 128 -13.01 -0.14 6.82
N SER A 129 -14.02 -0.38 6.00
CA SER A 129 -15.26 -1.14 6.29
C SER A 129 -15.85 -0.82 7.67
N ALA A 130 -15.88 0.47 8.04
CA ALA A 130 -16.39 0.96 9.31
C ALA A 130 -17.92 1.02 9.30
N ASN A 131 -18.56 0.71 10.44
CA ASN A 131 -20.00 0.83 10.58
C ASN A 131 -20.45 2.29 10.50
N PRO A 132 -21.58 2.59 9.86
CA PRO A 132 -22.09 3.96 9.66
C PRO A 132 -22.78 4.51 10.90
N THR A 133 -22.12 4.44 12.04
CA THR A 133 -22.65 4.88 13.34
C THR A 133 -21.88 6.07 13.92
N GLY A 134 -20.93 6.61 13.15
CA GLY A 134 -20.13 7.78 13.50
C GLY A 134 -19.02 8.06 12.50
N PRO A 135 -18.29 9.17 12.66
CA PRO A 135 -17.10 9.50 11.87
C PRO A 135 -16.04 8.40 11.92
N ILE A 136 -15.20 8.33 10.88
CA ILE A 136 -14.14 7.32 10.82
C ILE A 136 -13.14 7.54 11.95
N HIS A 137 -13.04 6.54 12.83
CA HIS A 137 -12.07 6.49 13.93
C HIS A 137 -10.63 6.37 13.40
N ILE A 138 -9.66 6.94 14.10
CA ILE A 138 -8.24 6.95 13.69
C ILE A 138 -7.68 5.56 13.35
N GLY A 139 -8.14 4.49 14.00
CA GLY A 139 -7.79 3.12 13.65
C GLY A 139 -8.18 2.73 12.22
N GLY A 140 -9.36 3.15 11.76
CA GLY A 140 -9.82 2.94 10.37
C GLY A 140 -9.09 3.83 9.36
N VAL A 141 -8.65 5.03 9.79
CA VAL A 141 -7.93 5.98 8.92
C VAL A 141 -6.59 5.40 8.44
N ARG A 142 -5.91 4.61 9.27
CA ARG A 142 -4.69 3.93 8.85
C ARG A 142 -4.95 3.03 7.64
N TRP A 143 -6.04 2.27 7.68
CA TRP A 143 -6.42 1.41 6.57
C TRP A 143 -6.80 2.18 5.32
N ALA A 144 -7.40 3.36 5.46
CA ALA A 144 -7.68 4.23 4.32
C ALA A 144 -6.39 4.62 3.58
N ALA A 145 -5.35 5.06 4.30
CA ALA A 145 -4.07 5.44 3.70
C ALA A 145 -3.29 4.22 3.17
N VAL A 146 -3.17 3.16 3.96
CA VAL A 146 -2.40 1.94 3.61
C VAL A 146 -3.09 1.18 2.48
N GLY A 147 -4.42 1.01 2.53
CA GLY A 147 -5.20 0.29 1.53
C GLY A 147 -5.15 0.97 0.16
N ASP A 148 -5.35 2.29 0.11
CA ASP A 148 -5.26 3.04 -1.14
C ASP A 148 -3.84 3.02 -1.72
N SER A 149 -2.80 3.14 -0.86
CA SER A 149 -1.41 3.04 -1.31
C SER A 149 -1.10 1.64 -1.86
N LEU A 150 -1.55 0.58 -1.18
CA LEU A 150 -1.35 -0.80 -1.64
C LEU A 150 -2.10 -1.08 -2.95
N ALA A 151 -3.32 -0.55 -3.10
CA ALA A 151 -4.06 -0.65 -4.36
C ALA A 151 -3.27 -0.02 -5.53
N ARG A 152 -2.70 1.17 -5.35
CA ARG A 152 -1.86 1.85 -6.35
C ARG A 152 -0.60 1.05 -6.67
N ILE A 153 0.05 0.45 -5.66
CA ILE A 153 1.23 -0.39 -5.85
C ILE A 153 0.88 -1.66 -6.64
N PHE A 154 -0.23 -2.33 -6.32
CA PHE A 154 -0.69 -3.49 -7.10
C PHE A 154 -1.01 -3.12 -8.56
N GLN A 155 -1.66 -1.98 -8.78
CA GLN A 155 -1.92 -1.45 -10.12
C GLN A 155 -0.62 -1.15 -10.87
N ALA A 156 0.39 -0.56 -10.19
CA ALA A 156 1.71 -0.33 -10.77
C ALA A 156 2.45 -1.63 -11.12
N GLN A 157 2.05 -2.76 -10.53
CA GLN A 157 2.56 -4.10 -10.84
C GLN A 157 1.62 -4.92 -11.76
N GLY A 158 0.72 -4.25 -12.47
CA GLY A 158 -0.14 -4.84 -13.51
C GLY A 158 -1.42 -5.50 -12.99
N GLY A 159 -1.74 -5.39 -11.70
CA GLY A 159 -2.95 -5.94 -11.10
C GLY A 159 -4.22 -5.17 -11.48
N ILE A 160 -5.32 -5.88 -11.66
CA ILE A 160 -6.67 -5.33 -11.86
C ILE A 160 -7.32 -5.23 -10.49
N VAL A 161 -7.22 -4.06 -9.85
CA VAL A 161 -7.62 -3.86 -8.45
C VAL A 161 -9.00 -3.23 -8.36
N THR A 162 -9.86 -3.86 -7.57
CA THR A 162 -11.14 -3.31 -7.11
C THR A 162 -11.04 -2.99 -5.63
N ARG A 163 -11.20 -1.70 -5.28
CA ARG A 163 -11.29 -1.22 -3.90
C ARG A 163 -12.70 -1.39 -3.39
N GLU A 164 -12.87 -2.16 -2.34
CA GLU A 164 -14.18 -2.48 -1.79
C GLU A 164 -14.32 -2.02 -0.35
N TYR A 165 -15.48 -1.43 -0.04
CA TYR A 165 -15.91 -1.07 1.31
C TYR A 165 -17.11 -1.94 1.67
N TYR A 166 -17.00 -2.74 2.72
CA TYR A 166 -18.10 -3.52 3.27
C TYR A 166 -18.92 -2.65 4.22
N PHE A 167 -20.16 -2.51 3.91
CA PHE A 167 -21.10 -1.66 4.61
C PHE A 167 -22.06 -2.50 5.43
N ASN A 168 -21.89 -2.50 6.75
CA ASN A 168 -22.81 -3.15 7.66
C ASN A 168 -23.97 -2.19 7.99
N ASP A 169 -25.11 -2.39 7.35
CA ASP A 169 -26.33 -1.60 7.50
C ASP A 169 -27.36 -2.26 8.42
N HIS A 170 -26.99 -3.32 9.14
CA HIS A 170 -27.85 -4.12 10.01
C HIS A 170 -27.28 -4.31 11.43
N GLY A 171 -28.18 -4.72 12.35
CA GLY A 171 -27.82 -5.19 13.68
C GLY A 171 -27.83 -4.14 14.78
N ALA A 172 -27.49 -4.57 15.99
CA ALA A 172 -27.66 -3.82 17.24
C ALA A 172 -26.93 -2.45 17.26
N GLN A 173 -25.84 -2.28 16.51
CA GLN A 173 -25.14 -0.98 16.45
C GLN A 173 -25.94 0.06 15.68
N ILE A 174 -26.57 -0.34 14.59
CA ILE A 174 -27.43 0.51 13.77
C ILE A 174 -28.67 0.92 14.56
N ASP A 175 -29.32 -0.03 15.25
CA ASP A 175 -30.47 0.27 16.11
C ASP A 175 -30.11 1.24 17.25
N ARG A 176 -28.94 1.06 17.85
CA ARG A 176 -28.40 1.96 18.87
C ARG A 176 -28.16 3.37 18.34
N PHE A 177 -27.62 3.49 17.13
CA PHE A 177 -27.40 4.76 16.46
C PHE A 177 -28.74 5.46 16.18
N ALA A 178 -29.73 4.74 15.64
CA ALA A 178 -31.09 5.26 15.40
C ALA A 178 -31.76 5.79 16.69
N ARG A 179 -31.65 5.03 17.80
CA ARG A 179 -32.13 5.48 19.11
C ARG A 179 -31.44 6.75 19.59
N SER A 180 -30.14 6.87 19.37
CA SER A 180 -29.38 8.07 19.73
C SER A 180 -29.81 9.30 18.95
N LEU A 181 -30.06 9.15 17.64
CA LEU A 181 -30.58 10.22 16.79
C LEU A 181 -31.99 10.65 17.23
N LEU A 182 -32.88 9.68 17.48
CA LEU A 182 -34.23 9.93 17.94
C LEU A 182 -34.25 10.67 19.28
N ALA A 183 -33.45 10.22 20.27
CA ALA A 183 -33.33 10.87 21.56
C ALA A 183 -32.83 12.33 21.42
N SER A 184 -31.83 12.56 20.59
CA SER A 184 -31.31 13.90 20.31
C SER A 184 -32.38 14.82 19.72
N TRP A 185 -33.17 14.32 18.77
CA TRP A 185 -34.29 15.10 18.20
C TRP A 185 -35.37 15.46 19.22
N LEU A 186 -35.72 14.51 20.10
CA LEU A 186 -36.73 14.71 21.13
C LEU A 186 -36.25 15.57 22.32
N GLY A 187 -34.94 15.92 22.37
CA GLY A 187 -34.33 16.61 23.51
C GLY A 187 -34.22 15.71 24.75
N GLU A 188 -34.25 14.40 24.56
CA GLU A 188 -34.05 13.40 25.60
C GLU A 188 -32.58 13.14 25.87
N PRO A 189 -32.19 12.66 27.07
CA PRO A 189 -30.86 12.18 27.33
C PRO A 189 -30.43 11.06 26.35
N ALA A 190 -29.16 11.03 25.95
CA ALA A 190 -28.64 9.93 25.15
C ALA A 190 -28.89 8.59 25.86
N PRO A 191 -29.26 7.50 25.15
CA PRO A 191 -29.33 6.17 25.75
C PRO A 191 -28.04 5.79 26.44
N GLU A 192 -28.11 5.04 27.54
CA GLU A 192 -26.93 4.64 28.35
C GLU A 192 -25.86 3.94 27.49
N ASP A 193 -26.30 3.12 26.53
CA ASP A 193 -25.44 2.42 25.56
C ASP A 193 -25.34 3.18 24.22
N GLY A 194 -25.84 4.44 24.15
CA GLY A 194 -25.97 5.20 22.91
C GLY A 194 -24.66 5.86 22.44
N TYR A 195 -24.77 6.42 21.24
CA TYR A 195 -23.71 7.27 20.68
C TYR A 195 -23.91 8.73 21.12
N GLY A 196 -22.80 9.43 21.32
CA GLY A 196 -22.79 10.84 21.72
C GLY A 196 -21.87 11.67 20.80
N GLY A 197 -21.91 12.98 20.99
CA GLY A 197 -21.14 13.96 20.20
C GLY A 197 -22.02 14.83 19.31
N ASP A 198 -21.45 15.94 18.83
CA ASP A 198 -22.18 16.96 18.06
C ASP A 198 -22.76 16.40 16.75
N TYR A 199 -22.08 15.41 16.14
CA TYR A 199 -22.54 14.79 14.89
C TYR A 199 -23.91 14.10 15.02
N ILE A 200 -24.28 13.62 16.22
CA ILE A 200 -25.60 13.03 16.46
C ILE A 200 -26.71 14.08 16.28
N ALA A 201 -26.51 15.27 16.85
CA ALA A 201 -27.47 16.37 16.70
C ALA A 201 -27.54 16.87 15.25
N ASP A 202 -26.41 16.97 14.57
CA ASP A 202 -26.32 17.39 13.18
C ASP A 202 -27.03 16.41 12.24
N ILE A 203 -26.79 15.10 12.38
CA ILE A 203 -27.48 14.08 11.59
C ILE A 203 -28.99 14.10 11.89
N ALA A 204 -29.38 14.17 13.17
CA ALA A 204 -30.79 14.22 13.55
C ALA A 204 -31.52 15.43 12.92
N ALA A 205 -30.87 16.60 12.91
CA ALA A 205 -31.45 17.80 12.26
C ALA A 205 -31.57 17.62 10.72
N ARG A 206 -30.61 16.97 10.08
CA ARG A 206 -30.64 16.69 8.64
C ARG A 206 -31.72 15.67 8.27
N VAL A 207 -32.00 14.67 9.13
CA VAL A 207 -33.11 13.73 8.94
C VAL A 207 -34.43 14.49 8.80
N LEU A 208 -34.68 15.48 9.67
CA LEU A 208 -35.89 16.30 9.61
C LEU A 208 -36.03 17.09 8.31
N THR A 209 -34.92 17.53 7.74
CA THR A 209 -34.91 18.29 6.49
C THR A 209 -35.26 17.40 5.28
N LEU A 210 -34.87 16.14 5.33
CA LEU A 210 -35.02 15.18 4.22
C LEU A 210 -36.35 14.38 4.30
N TYR A 211 -36.89 14.19 5.50
CA TYR A 211 -38.15 13.46 5.66
C TYR A 211 -39.34 14.38 5.46
N PRO A 212 -40.18 14.15 4.42
CA PRO A 212 -41.28 15.06 4.08
C PRO A 212 -42.53 14.87 4.97
N GLY A 213 -42.53 13.87 5.85
CA GLY A 213 -43.64 13.53 6.72
C GLY A 213 -43.63 14.27 8.06
N ASP A 214 -44.75 14.24 8.76
CA ASP A 214 -44.87 14.77 10.11
C ASP A 214 -44.48 13.69 11.13
N LEU A 215 -43.23 13.75 11.61
CA LEU A 215 -42.68 12.80 12.57
C LEU A 215 -43.41 12.84 13.94
N PHE A 216 -43.99 13.98 14.33
CA PHE A 216 -44.63 14.08 15.64
C PHE A 216 -45.93 13.29 15.75
N HIS A 217 -46.57 12.94 14.61
CA HIS A 217 -47.85 12.25 14.58
C HIS A 217 -47.78 10.75 14.27
N ILE A 218 -46.56 10.18 14.14
CA ILE A 218 -46.36 8.73 13.98
C ILE A 218 -45.88 8.08 15.27
N PRO A 219 -46.11 6.77 15.47
CA PRO A 219 -45.64 6.01 16.64
C PRO A 219 -44.10 6.07 16.80
N ARG A 220 -43.63 5.92 18.05
CA ARG A 220 -42.20 6.06 18.36
C ARG A 220 -41.32 5.03 17.66
N ASP A 221 -41.81 3.83 17.47
CA ASP A 221 -41.11 2.78 16.71
C ASP A 221 -40.98 3.14 15.22
N GLU A 222 -42.00 3.73 14.62
CA GLU A 222 -41.93 4.25 13.26
C GLU A 222 -41.01 5.47 13.16
N GLN A 223 -40.99 6.36 14.17
CA GLN A 223 -40.01 7.45 14.25
C GLN A 223 -38.59 6.90 14.24
N GLN A 224 -38.32 5.90 15.09
CA GLN A 224 -37.00 5.28 15.16
C GLN A 224 -36.58 4.67 13.81
N GLU A 225 -37.52 4.05 13.09
CA GLU A 225 -37.25 3.47 11.77
C GLU A 225 -36.88 4.54 10.73
N VAL A 226 -37.55 5.70 10.76
CA VAL A 226 -37.17 6.83 9.91
C VAL A 226 -35.74 7.31 10.23
N PHE A 227 -35.42 7.49 11.52
CA PHE A 227 -34.08 7.87 11.94
C PHE A 227 -33.05 6.81 11.58
N ARG A 228 -33.42 5.53 11.62
CA ARG A 228 -32.55 4.43 11.17
C ARG A 228 -32.27 4.54 9.68
N ALA A 229 -33.31 4.55 8.85
CA ALA A 229 -33.15 4.52 7.39
C ALA A 229 -32.43 5.77 6.86
N VAL A 230 -32.91 6.97 7.23
CA VAL A 230 -32.35 8.22 6.72
C VAL A 230 -31.04 8.59 7.41
N GLY A 231 -30.92 8.36 8.72
CA GLY A 231 -29.74 8.72 9.50
C GLY A 231 -28.52 7.89 9.12
N VAL A 232 -28.68 6.60 8.86
CA VAL A 232 -27.60 5.71 8.41
C VAL A 232 -27.09 6.15 7.04
N GLU A 233 -27.97 6.44 6.10
CA GLU A 233 -27.57 6.93 4.77
C GLU A 233 -26.83 8.28 4.84
N LEU A 234 -27.29 9.20 5.70
CA LEU A 234 -26.60 10.47 5.91
C LEU A 234 -25.20 10.28 6.49
N MET A 235 -25.07 9.45 7.53
CA MET A 235 -23.77 9.17 8.14
C MET A 235 -22.83 8.48 7.15
N PHE A 236 -23.34 7.57 6.35
CA PHE A 236 -22.56 6.92 5.31
C PHE A 236 -22.14 7.90 4.21
N GLY A 237 -23.01 8.84 3.85
CA GLY A 237 -22.68 9.95 2.96
C GLY A 237 -21.51 10.78 3.47
N ASP A 238 -21.52 11.11 4.77
CA ASP A 238 -20.43 11.85 5.43
C ASP A 238 -19.11 11.04 5.44
N ILE A 239 -19.16 9.75 5.75
CA ILE A 239 -18.00 8.85 5.67
C ILE A 239 -17.40 8.83 4.26
N LYS A 240 -18.25 8.69 3.23
CA LYS A 240 -17.79 8.72 1.82
C LYS A 240 -17.13 10.05 1.46
N ALA A 241 -17.71 11.16 1.90
CA ALA A 241 -17.15 12.49 1.67
C ALA A 241 -15.79 12.67 2.34
N SER A 242 -15.66 12.30 3.63
CA SER A 242 -14.39 12.38 4.38
C SER A 242 -13.29 11.53 3.75
N LEU A 243 -13.60 10.31 3.31
CA LEU A 243 -12.65 9.45 2.61
C LEU A 243 -12.24 10.04 1.26
N HIS A 244 -13.18 10.61 0.52
CA HIS A 244 -12.89 11.27 -0.75
C HIS A 244 -11.98 12.49 -0.57
N GLU A 245 -12.25 13.33 0.43
CA GLU A 245 -11.39 14.46 0.80
C GLU A 245 -9.99 14.01 1.24
N PHE A 246 -9.89 12.86 1.91
CA PHE A 246 -8.62 12.23 2.25
C PHE A 246 -7.91 11.59 1.04
N GLY A 247 -8.49 11.67 -0.16
CA GLY A 247 -7.91 11.16 -1.40
C GLY A 247 -8.11 9.65 -1.60
N VAL A 248 -9.06 9.03 -0.90
CA VAL A 248 -9.40 7.61 -1.02
C VAL A 248 -10.71 7.45 -1.78
N LYS A 249 -10.71 6.57 -2.79
CA LYS A 249 -11.90 6.23 -3.57
C LYS A 249 -12.13 4.73 -3.54
N PHE A 250 -13.38 4.34 -3.37
CA PHE A 250 -13.82 2.96 -3.48
C PHE A 250 -14.55 2.74 -4.81
N ASP A 251 -14.33 1.58 -5.40
CA ASP A 251 -14.99 1.16 -6.63
C ASP A 251 -16.34 0.50 -6.33
N VAL A 252 -16.43 -0.18 -5.18
CA VAL A 252 -17.61 -0.88 -4.71
C VAL A 252 -17.88 -0.56 -3.24
N TYR A 253 -19.13 -0.24 -2.94
CA TYR A 253 -19.70 -0.21 -1.60
C TYR A 253 -20.66 -1.39 -1.51
N PHE A 254 -20.25 -2.45 -0.81
CA PHE A 254 -21.00 -3.69 -0.70
C PHE A 254 -21.89 -3.64 0.55
N HIS A 255 -23.20 -3.79 0.39
CA HIS A 255 -24.16 -3.78 1.49
C HIS A 255 -24.40 -5.18 2.03
N GLU A 256 -24.24 -5.38 3.35
CA GLU A 256 -24.46 -6.68 4.01
C GLU A 256 -25.84 -7.23 3.76
N ASN A 257 -26.86 -6.36 3.73
CA ASN A 257 -28.24 -6.73 3.48
C ASN A 257 -28.45 -7.46 2.14
N GLU A 258 -27.65 -7.14 1.12
CA GLU A 258 -27.72 -7.80 -0.18
C GLU A 258 -27.48 -9.32 -0.09
N LEU A 259 -26.64 -9.77 0.87
CA LEU A 259 -26.40 -11.20 1.08
C LEU A 259 -27.64 -11.95 1.58
N HIS A 260 -28.43 -11.27 2.40
CA HIS A 260 -29.66 -11.85 2.97
C HIS A 260 -30.82 -11.81 1.98
N GLU A 261 -31.03 -10.68 1.34
CA GLU A 261 -32.14 -10.47 0.40
C GLU A 261 -32.00 -11.31 -0.89
N SER A 262 -30.77 -11.47 -1.39
CA SER A 262 -30.50 -12.27 -2.58
C SER A 262 -30.51 -13.78 -2.34
N GLY A 263 -30.54 -14.23 -1.08
CA GLY A 263 -30.42 -15.65 -0.72
C GLY A 263 -28.97 -16.17 -0.81
N ALA A 264 -27.96 -15.29 -0.90
CA ALA A 264 -26.55 -15.68 -1.02
C ALA A 264 -26.06 -16.48 0.19
N VAL A 265 -26.61 -16.24 1.39
CA VAL A 265 -26.27 -17.00 2.59
C VAL A 265 -26.65 -18.48 2.43
N ASN A 266 -27.88 -18.76 1.98
CA ASN A 266 -28.34 -20.12 1.72
C ASN A 266 -27.52 -20.77 0.60
N HIS A 267 -27.23 -20.03 -0.48
CA HIS A 267 -26.40 -20.49 -1.58
C HIS A 267 -25.01 -20.94 -1.11
N ALA A 268 -24.35 -20.16 -0.25
CA ALA A 268 -23.04 -20.51 0.30
C ALA A 268 -23.08 -21.76 1.19
N ILE A 269 -24.13 -21.89 2.01
CA ILE A 269 -24.36 -23.08 2.86
C ILE A 269 -24.60 -24.33 1.99
N ASP A 270 -25.43 -24.22 0.96
CA ASP A 270 -25.69 -25.32 0.02
C ASP A 270 -24.43 -25.74 -0.73
N ARG A 271 -23.60 -24.76 -1.13
CA ARG A 271 -22.32 -25.04 -1.76
C ARG A 271 -21.38 -25.82 -0.83
N LEU A 272 -21.28 -25.46 0.45
CA LEU A 272 -20.50 -26.23 1.43
C LEU A 272 -21.09 -27.62 1.69
N ARG A 273 -22.41 -27.78 1.61
CA ARG A 273 -23.08 -29.08 1.74
C ARG A 273 -22.72 -30.00 0.56
N GLU A 274 -22.72 -29.50 -0.66
CA GLU A 274 -22.25 -30.22 -1.85
C GLU A 274 -20.79 -30.68 -1.72
N LEU A 275 -19.95 -29.84 -1.09
CA LEU A 275 -18.53 -30.14 -0.85
C LEU A 275 -18.29 -31.08 0.35
N GLY A 276 -19.36 -31.49 1.05
CA GLY A 276 -19.26 -32.39 2.21
C GLY A 276 -18.75 -31.74 3.49
N ALA A 277 -18.69 -30.41 3.53
CA ALA A 277 -18.15 -29.65 4.65
C ALA A 277 -19.17 -29.35 5.76
N ILE A 278 -20.40 -29.87 5.68
CA ILE A 278 -21.51 -29.61 6.61
C ILE A 278 -21.98 -30.88 7.28
N TYR A 279 -22.50 -30.77 8.50
CA TYR A 279 -23.26 -31.83 9.20
C TYR A 279 -24.39 -31.22 10.04
N GLU A 280 -25.36 -32.05 10.40
CA GLU A 280 -26.48 -31.67 11.27
C GLU A 280 -26.27 -32.31 12.65
N ALA A 281 -26.40 -31.48 13.72
CA ALA A 281 -26.38 -31.91 15.10
C ALA A 281 -27.20 -30.98 15.99
N ASP A 282 -27.91 -31.53 16.96
CA ASP A 282 -28.73 -30.82 17.94
C ASP A 282 -29.73 -29.83 17.32
N GLY A 283 -30.28 -30.19 16.15
CA GLY A 283 -31.21 -29.35 15.41
C GLY A 283 -30.59 -28.15 14.70
N ALA A 284 -29.26 -28.06 14.66
CA ALA A 284 -28.50 -26.98 14.02
C ALA A 284 -27.64 -27.51 12.87
N THR A 285 -27.36 -26.65 11.89
CA THR A 285 -26.44 -26.92 10.77
C THR A 285 -25.06 -26.43 11.11
N TRP A 286 -24.06 -27.31 11.00
CA TRP A 286 -22.68 -27.05 11.39
C TRP A 286 -21.71 -27.14 10.23
N PHE A 287 -20.74 -26.24 10.19
CA PHE A 287 -19.58 -26.30 9.31
C PHE A 287 -18.43 -27.06 10.00
N ARG A 288 -17.89 -28.12 9.34
CA ARG A 288 -16.73 -28.90 9.79
C ARG A 288 -15.43 -28.10 9.67
N SER A 289 -15.37 -26.91 10.25
CA SER A 289 -14.22 -26.01 10.05
C SER A 289 -12.93 -26.56 10.67
N THR A 290 -13.01 -27.50 11.62
CA THR A 290 -11.84 -28.21 12.18
C THR A 290 -11.13 -29.07 11.15
N ASP A 291 -11.85 -29.66 10.20
CA ASP A 291 -11.25 -30.45 9.11
C ASP A 291 -10.37 -29.58 8.19
N TYR A 292 -10.53 -28.25 8.25
CA TYR A 292 -9.83 -27.26 7.44
C TYR A 292 -8.90 -26.36 8.27
N GLY A 293 -8.66 -26.69 9.55
CA GLY A 293 -7.65 -26.03 10.39
C GLY A 293 -8.15 -24.94 11.35
N ASP A 294 -9.48 -24.80 11.52
CA ASP A 294 -10.05 -23.96 12.60
C ASP A 294 -9.92 -24.65 13.97
N ASP A 295 -10.15 -23.93 15.04
CA ASP A 295 -10.06 -24.44 16.43
C ASP A 295 -11.30 -25.21 16.88
N LYS A 296 -12.46 -24.96 16.27
CA LYS A 296 -13.74 -25.66 16.52
C LYS A 296 -14.69 -25.50 15.34
N ASP A 297 -15.64 -26.45 15.23
CA ASP A 297 -16.71 -26.36 14.25
C ASP A 297 -17.63 -25.17 14.52
N ARG A 298 -18.25 -24.66 13.47
CA ARG A 298 -19.05 -23.42 13.53
C ARG A 298 -20.51 -23.68 13.16
N VAL A 299 -21.42 -23.09 13.97
CA VAL A 299 -22.85 -23.09 13.66
C VAL A 299 -23.11 -22.15 12.50
N LEU A 300 -23.78 -22.65 11.46
CA LEU A 300 -24.25 -21.87 10.32
C LEU A 300 -25.74 -21.53 10.42
N ILE A 301 -26.55 -22.51 10.82
CA ILE A 301 -27.97 -22.28 11.12
C ILE A 301 -28.21 -22.83 12.52
N LYS A 302 -28.73 -21.99 13.41
CA LYS A 302 -29.09 -22.37 14.78
C LYS A 302 -30.35 -23.25 14.81
N SER A 303 -30.62 -23.87 15.94
CA SER A 303 -31.80 -24.72 16.15
C SER A 303 -33.14 -23.95 16.06
N ASP A 304 -33.12 -22.64 16.19
CA ASP A 304 -34.28 -21.75 16.00
C ASP A 304 -34.47 -21.31 14.52
N GLY A 305 -33.59 -21.73 13.61
CA GLY A 305 -33.59 -21.39 12.20
C GLY A 305 -32.83 -20.10 11.84
N GLU A 306 -32.33 -19.37 12.82
CA GLU A 306 -31.57 -18.14 12.59
C GLU A 306 -30.13 -18.46 12.11
N PHE A 307 -29.57 -17.58 11.28
CA PHE A 307 -28.18 -17.71 10.83
C PHE A 307 -27.17 -17.49 11.96
N GLY A 308 -26.09 -18.29 11.93
CA GLY A 308 -24.92 -18.08 12.76
C GLY A 308 -24.04 -16.94 12.23
N TYR A 309 -23.16 -16.42 13.08
CA TYR A 309 -22.28 -15.28 12.72
C TYR A 309 -21.39 -15.53 11.50
N MET A 310 -20.98 -16.78 11.27
CA MET A 310 -20.08 -17.10 10.15
C MET A 310 -20.81 -17.21 8.80
N SER A 311 -22.13 -17.28 8.79
CA SER A 311 -22.90 -17.52 7.57
C SER A 311 -22.81 -16.33 6.61
N GLY A 312 -22.75 -15.10 7.13
CA GLY A 312 -22.49 -13.90 6.35
C GLY A 312 -21.08 -13.90 5.72
N ASP A 313 -20.06 -14.27 6.51
CA ASP A 313 -18.67 -14.33 6.01
C ASP A 313 -18.52 -15.33 4.86
N LEU A 314 -19.17 -16.51 4.99
CA LEU A 314 -19.19 -17.53 3.93
C LEU A 314 -19.82 -17.01 2.64
N ALA A 315 -20.97 -16.37 2.75
CA ALA A 315 -21.70 -15.81 1.61
C ALA A 315 -20.90 -14.69 0.93
N TYR A 316 -20.30 -13.84 1.73
CA TYR A 316 -19.51 -12.72 1.22
C TYR A 316 -18.23 -13.17 0.51
N TYR A 317 -17.51 -14.13 1.08
CA TYR A 317 -16.34 -14.69 0.42
C TYR A 317 -16.70 -15.37 -0.90
N LEU A 318 -17.74 -16.24 -0.90
CA LEU A 318 -18.19 -16.90 -2.12
C LEU A 318 -18.63 -15.88 -3.18
N ASN A 319 -19.36 -14.83 -2.79
CA ASN A 319 -19.73 -13.74 -3.68
C ASN A 319 -18.52 -13.05 -4.33
N LYS A 320 -17.45 -12.77 -3.58
CA LYS A 320 -16.20 -12.24 -4.15
C LYS A 320 -15.62 -13.18 -5.20
N ARG A 321 -15.57 -14.48 -4.90
CA ARG A 321 -15.06 -15.51 -5.84
C ARG A 321 -15.92 -15.60 -7.11
N GLU A 322 -17.24 -15.58 -6.98
CA GLU A 322 -18.18 -15.65 -8.10
C GLU A 322 -18.17 -14.40 -8.97
N ARG A 323 -17.81 -13.23 -8.40
CA ARG A 323 -17.51 -12.02 -9.16
C ARG A 323 -16.18 -12.09 -9.93
N GLY A 324 -15.41 -13.18 -9.79
CA GLY A 324 -14.20 -13.46 -10.56
C GLY A 324 -12.90 -12.90 -9.96
N PHE A 325 -12.89 -12.56 -8.69
CA PHE A 325 -11.64 -12.13 -8.02
C PHE A 325 -10.77 -13.33 -7.69
N GLU A 326 -9.56 -13.35 -8.26
CA GLU A 326 -8.56 -14.39 -8.01
C GLU A 326 -7.92 -14.23 -6.64
N ARG A 327 -7.68 -12.99 -6.21
CA ARG A 327 -7.12 -12.65 -4.90
C ARG A 327 -8.05 -11.70 -4.16
N ASN A 328 -8.27 -12.02 -2.90
CA ASN A 328 -9.06 -11.20 -1.98
C ASN A 328 -8.20 -10.85 -0.78
N LEU A 329 -8.03 -9.56 -0.52
CA LEU A 329 -7.29 -9.06 0.64
C LEU A 329 -8.26 -8.27 1.52
N ILE A 330 -8.28 -8.58 2.81
CA ILE A 330 -9.12 -7.88 3.81
C ILE A 330 -8.20 -7.31 4.88
N MET A 331 -8.37 -6.03 5.19
CA MET A 331 -7.61 -5.33 6.23
C MET A 331 -8.44 -5.22 7.51
N LEU A 332 -7.93 -5.79 8.61
CA LEU A 332 -8.60 -5.84 9.90
C LEU A 332 -7.73 -5.27 11.02
N GLY A 333 -8.37 -4.77 12.08
CA GLY A 333 -7.68 -4.37 13.30
C GLY A 333 -7.12 -5.56 14.10
N ALA A 334 -6.18 -5.29 15.01
CA ALA A 334 -5.52 -6.32 15.82
C ALA A 334 -6.47 -7.15 16.70
N ASP A 335 -7.63 -6.61 17.06
CA ASP A 335 -8.72 -7.27 17.78
C ASP A 335 -9.35 -8.44 17.01
N HIS A 336 -9.19 -8.48 15.69
CA HIS A 336 -9.70 -9.54 14.82
C HIS A 336 -8.72 -10.71 14.60
N HIS A 337 -7.57 -10.76 15.28
CA HIS A 337 -6.56 -11.82 15.08
C HIS A 337 -7.13 -13.25 15.22
N GLY A 338 -8.07 -13.47 16.15
CA GLY A 338 -8.75 -14.75 16.34
C GLY A 338 -9.64 -15.20 15.15
N TYR A 339 -9.99 -14.28 14.25
CA TYR A 339 -10.82 -14.58 13.07
C TYR A 339 -10.03 -15.23 11.92
N VAL A 340 -8.73 -15.00 11.82
CA VAL A 340 -7.91 -15.41 10.67
C VAL A 340 -8.02 -16.91 10.38
N LYS A 341 -7.85 -17.77 11.39
CA LYS A 341 -7.93 -19.24 11.20
C LYS A 341 -9.27 -19.70 10.65
N ARG A 342 -10.36 -19.09 11.15
CA ARG A 342 -11.72 -19.36 10.71
C ARG A 342 -11.93 -19.01 9.24
N LEU A 343 -11.44 -17.82 8.82
CA LEU A 343 -11.54 -17.38 7.43
C LEU A 343 -10.66 -18.24 6.49
N MET A 344 -9.50 -18.68 6.96
CA MET A 344 -8.65 -19.59 6.19
C MET A 344 -9.29 -20.98 6.04
N ALA A 345 -9.95 -21.51 7.09
CA ALA A 345 -10.70 -22.75 7.02
C ALA A 345 -11.86 -22.67 6.02
N MET A 346 -12.59 -21.55 6.03
CA MET A 346 -13.62 -21.26 5.03
C MET A 346 -13.07 -21.29 3.59
N THR A 347 -11.96 -20.59 3.37
CA THR A 347 -11.28 -20.56 2.06
C THR A 347 -10.95 -21.95 1.56
N ALA A 348 -10.34 -22.79 2.43
CA ALA A 348 -9.99 -24.16 2.10
C ALA A 348 -11.24 -25.02 1.81
N ALA A 349 -12.32 -24.85 2.55
CA ALA A 349 -13.56 -25.62 2.40
C ALA A 349 -14.26 -25.35 1.05
N PHE A 350 -14.13 -24.13 0.50
CA PHE A 350 -14.61 -23.83 -0.86
C PHE A 350 -13.67 -24.34 -1.96
N GLY A 351 -12.54 -24.97 -1.62
CA GLY A 351 -11.57 -25.52 -2.58
C GLY A 351 -10.50 -24.55 -3.02
N ASP A 352 -10.42 -23.38 -2.41
CA ASP A 352 -9.42 -22.35 -2.66
C ASP A 352 -8.17 -22.56 -1.77
N THR A 353 -7.09 -21.86 -2.09
CA THR A 353 -5.84 -21.92 -1.35
C THR A 353 -5.77 -20.78 -0.31
N PRO A 354 -5.79 -21.08 1.01
CA PRO A 354 -5.58 -20.11 2.07
C PRO A 354 -4.30 -19.29 1.86
N TYR A 355 -4.32 -18.03 2.26
CA TYR A 355 -3.22 -17.06 2.10
C TYR A 355 -2.83 -16.76 0.63
N VAL A 356 -3.55 -17.31 -0.35
CA VAL A 356 -3.39 -16.99 -1.78
C VAL A 356 -4.68 -16.37 -2.32
N ASN A 357 -5.81 -17.11 -2.25
CA ASN A 357 -7.09 -16.59 -2.71
C ASN A 357 -7.76 -15.65 -1.69
N LEU A 358 -7.44 -15.83 -0.40
CA LEU A 358 -7.80 -14.92 0.68
C LEU A 358 -6.57 -14.62 1.54
N GLU A 359 -6.26 -13.34 1.72
CA GLU A 359 -5.24 -12.84 2.62
C GLU A 359 -5.88 -11.89 3.64
N ILE A 360 -5.51 -12.01 4.91
CA ILE A 360 -5.96 -11.09 5.96
C ILE A 360 -4.75 -10.31 6.46
N LEU A 361 -4.80 -8.99 6.33
CA LEU A 361 -3.79 -8.09 6.84
C LEU A 361 -4.25 -7.53 8.18
N ILE A 362 -3.49 -7.82 9.23
CA ILE A 362 -3.79 -7.34 10.59
C ILE A 362 -2.90 -6.15 10.89
N GLY A 363 -3.51 -5.01 11.25
CA GLY A 363 -2.77 -3.80 11.58
C GLY A 363 -2.85 -3.42 13.03
N GLN A 364 -1.74 -2.86 13.53
CA GLN A 364 -1.62 -2.38 14.90
C GLN A 364 -2.24 -0.99 15.09
N LEU A 365 -2.46 -0.62 16.34
CA LEU A 365 -3.09 0.63 16.75
C LEU A 365 -2.30 1.87 16.31
N VAL A 366 -3.04 2.95 16.08
CA VAL A 366 -2.53 4.30 15.84
C VAL A 366 -3.01 5.20 16.97
N ASN A 367 -2.09 5.98 17.53
CA ASN A 367 -2.39 7.01 18.49
C ASN A 367 -2.01 8.38 17.92
N LEU A 368 -2.76 9.41 18.27
CA LEU A 368 -2.34 10.79 18.06
C LEU A 368 -1.73 11.34 19.33
N VAL A 369 -0.60 12.05 19.20
CA VAL A 369 0.14 12.66 20.32
C VAL A 369 0.29 14.16 20.04
N ARG A 370 0.18 14.97 21.09
CA ARG A 370 0.46 16.40 21.05
C ARG A 370 1.23 16.81 22.30
N ASN A 371 2.34 17.52 22.15
CA ASN A 371 3.26 17.86 23.25
C ASN A 371 3.68 16.63 24.08
N GLY A 372 3.85 15.44 23.44
CA GLY A 372 4.21 14.20 24.11
C GLY A 372 3.06 13.49 24.85
N GLU A 373 1.85 14.07 24.84
CA GLU A 373 0.68 13.49 25.52
C GLU A 373 -0.35 12.95 24.51
N PRO A 374 -0.98 11.80 24.79
CA PRO A 374 -2.00 11.24 23.90
C PRO A 374 -3.22 12.15 23.77
N VAL A 375 -3.67 12.38 22.53
CA VAL A 375 -4.95 13.00 22.22
C VAL A 375 -6.04 11.95 22.39
N ARG A 376 -6.85 12.08 23.44
CA ARG A 376 -7.82 11.03 23.84
C ARG A 376 -9.22 11.23 23.32
N MET A 377 -9.60 12.44 22.93
CA MET A 377 -10.98 12.78 22.55
C MET A 377 -11.01 13.80 21.42
N SER A 378 -11.91 13.58 20.46
CA SER A 378 -12.29 14.55 19.45
C SER A 378 -13.19 15.64 20.04
N LYS A 379 -13.01 16.87 19.59
CA LYS A 379 -13.95 17.95 19.92
C LYS A 379 -15.33 17.73 19.31
N ARG A 380 -15.41 17.12 18.11
CA ARG A 380 -16.67 16.88 17.37
C ARG A 380 -17.33 15.56 17.76
N ALA A 381 -16.57 14.48 17.87
CA ALA A 381 -17.12 13.15 18.17
C ALA A 381 -17.26 12.85 19.67
N GLY A 382 -16.63 13.65 20.54
CA GLY A 382 -16.77 13.58 21.99
C GLY A 382 -16.10 12.38 22.68
N THR A 383 -15.83 11.29 21.96
CA THR A 383 -15.34 10.03 22.55
C THR A 383 -14.12 9.44 21.86
N VAL A 384 -13.89 9.74 20.58
CA VAL A 384 -12.82 9.16 19.77
C VAL A 384 -12.18 10.21 18.86
N VAL A 385 -10.94 10.00 18.47
CA VAL A 385 -10.24 10.83 17.48
C VAL A 385 -10.58 10.34 16.08
N THR A 386 -10.90 11.28 15.19
CA THR A 386 -11.43 10.99 13.84
C THR A 386 -10.46 11.34 12.72
N LEU A 387 -10.82 10.98 11.49
CA LEU A 387 -10.11 11.37 10.27
C LEU A 387 -10.04 12.90 10.14
N GLU A 388 -11.16 13.57 10.40
CA GLU A 388 -11.26 15.03 10.30
C GLU A 388 -10.33 15.73 11.29
N ASP A 389 -10.20 15.21 12.52
CA ASP A 389 -9.28 15.75 13.52
C ASP A 389 -7.82 15.65 13.06
N LEU A 390 -7.44 14.54 12.42
CA LEU A 390 -6.10 14.37 11.85
C LEU A 390 -5.86 15.36 10.71
N VAL A 391 -6.79 15.43 9.75
CA VAL A 391 -6.66 16.31 8.58
C VAL A 391 -6.65 17.79 8.97
N GLU A 392 -7.48 18.19 9.93
CA GLU A 392 -7.47 19.57 10.46
C GLU A 392 -6.13 19.93 11.12
N ALA A 393 -5.52 18.96 11.82
CA ALA A 393 -4.27 19.18 12.54
C ALA A 393 -3.04 19.25 11.64
N VAL A 394 -2.92 18.38 10.63
CA VAL A 394 -1.67 18.20 9.86
C VAL A 394 -1.86 18.29 8.34
N GLY A 395 -3.08 18.31 7.85
CA GLY A 395 -3.42 18.24 6.42
C GLY A 395 -3.40 16.81 5.85
N VAL A 396 -3.95 16.66 4.64
CA VAL A 396 -4.13 15.36 3.99
C VAL A 396 -2.79 14.67 3.73
N ASP A 397 -1.84 15.36 3.08
CA ASP A 397 -0.55 14.79 2.70
C ASP A 397 0.25 14.28 3.89
N ALA A 398 0.35 15.10 4.95
CA ALA A 398 1.08 14.71 6.16
C ALA A 398 0.36 13.60 6.92
N GLY A 399 -0.96 13.62 6.98
CA GLY A 399 -1.76 12.56 7.59
C GLY A 399 -1.57 11.22 6.86
N ARG A 400 -1.69 11.20 5.53
CA ARG A 400 -1.47 10.00 4.71
C ARG A 400 -0.05 9.46 4.88
N TYR A 401 0.93 10.33 4.75
CA TYR A 401 2.34 9.92 4.83
C TYR A 401 2.69 9.35 6.21
N ALA A 402 2.25 9.99 7.30
CA ALA A 402 2.48 9.51 8.66
C ALA A 402 1.91 8.10 8.89
N LEU A 403 0.72 7.84 8.37
CA LEU A 403 0.03 6.55 8.50
C LEU A 403 0.68 5.42 7.70
N VAL A 404 1.28 5.74 6.53
CA VAL A 404 1.89 4.75 5.64
C VAL A 404 3.37 4.52 5.93
N ARG A 405 4.06 5.48 6.56
CA ARG A 405 5.52 5.48 6.76
C ARG A 405 6.06 4.29 7.56
N SER A 406 5.23 3.68 8.38
CA SER A 406 5.60 2.55 9.26
C SER A 406 4.89 1.26 8.85
N SER A 407 5.55 0.11 9.12
CA SER A 407 4.94 -1.21 8.91
C SER A 407 3.59 -1.33 9.63
N ILE A 408 2.63 -2.00 9.01
CA ILE A 408 1.31 -2.28 9.60
C ILE A 408 1.41 -3.07 10.91
N ASP A 409 2.47 -3.87 11.07
CA ASP A 409 2.74 -4.66 12.27
C ASP A 409 3.22 -3.82 13.47
N SER A 410 3.51 -2.54 13.23
CA SER A 410 3.99 -1.63 14.26
C SER A 410 2.87 -0.72 14.75
N GLN A 411 2.77 -0.54 16.06
CA GLN A 411 2.01 0.56 16.64
C GLN A 411 2.66 1.88 16.23
N VAL A 412 1.84 2.89 15.95
CA VAL A 412 2.30 4.21 15.48
C VAL A 412 1.74 5.30 16.36
N ASP A 413 2.62 6.15 16.87
CA ASP A 413 2.27 7.40 17.52
C ASP A 413 2.53 8.55 16.53
N ILE A 414 1.48 9.27 16.13
CA ILE A 414 1.55 10.41 15.22
C ILE A 414 1.63 11.69 16.05
N ASP A 415 2.82 12.30 16.07
CA ASP A 415 3.04 13.59 16.72
C ASP A 415 2.50 14.72 15.85
N LEU A 416 1.34 15.28 16.22
CA LEU A 416 0.66 16.34 15.48
C LEU A 416 1.51 17.61 15.38
N ASP A 417 2.36 17.89 16.37
CA ASP A 417 3.23 19.07 16.34
C ASP A 417 4.37 18.89 15.34
N LEU A 418 4.91 17.67 15.19
CA LEU A 418 5.92 17.36 14.18
C LEU A 418 5.32 17.36 12.77
N TRP A 419 4.22 16.61 12.57
CA TRP A 419 3.61 16.44 11.26
C TRP A 419 2.90 17.69 10.72
N GLY A 420 2.57 18.65 11.57
CA GLY A 420 2.06 19.97 11.18
C GLY A 420 3.13 20.98 10.76
N LYS A 421 4.44 20.70 10.99
CA LYS A 421 5.53 21.64 10.65
C LYS A 421 5.78 21.70 9.14
N LYS A 422 6.08 22.90 8.66
CA LYS A 422 6.57 23.17 7.30
C LYS A 422 8.10 23.34 7.31
N THR A 423 8.80 22.35 7.86
CA THR A 423 10.27 22.33 7.99
C THR A 423 10.80 20.94 7.64
N ASN A 424 12.12 20.83 7.44
CA ASN A 424 12.79 19.56 7.10
C ASN A 424 12.68 18.49 8.20
N ASP A 425 12.24 18.83 9.40
CA ASP A 425 11.96 17.84 10.46
C ASP A 425 10.74 16.97 10.12
N ASN A 426 9.80 17.53 9.33
CA ASN A 426 8.62 16.81 8.86
C ASN A 426 8.98 15.97 7.61
N PRO A 427 8.93 14.63 7.68
CA PRO A 427 9.39 13.79 6.58
C PRO A 427 8.69 14.04 5.24
N VAL A 428 7.37 14.26 5.24
CA VAL A 428 6.65 14.53 3.98
C VAL A 428 7.06 15.88 3.40
N PHE A 429 7.19 16.91 4.24
CA PHE A 429 7.67 18.22 3.80
C PHE A 429 9.07 18.13 3.19
N TYR A 430 9.97 17.36 3.80
CA TYR A 430 11.32 17.14 3.32
C TYR A 430 11.35 16.53 1.91
N VAL A 431 10.52 15.51 1.66
CA VAL A 431 10.41 14.87 0.34
C VAL A 431 9.77 15.80 -0.69
N GLN A 432 8.68 16.47 -0.32
CA GLN A 432 8.01 17.44 -1.20
C GLN A 432 8.91 18.61 -1.55
N TYR A 433 9.72 19.08 -0.59
CA TYR A 433 10.70 20.13 -0.81
C TYR A 433 11.80 19.69 -1.79
N ALA A 434 12.27 18.44 -1.73
CA ALA A 434 13.20 17.89 -2.72
C ALA A 434 12.57 17.91 -4.13
N HIS A 435 11.33 17.46 -4.28
CA HIS A 435 10.61 17.52 -5.55
C HIS A 435 10.46 18.98 -6.07
N ALA A 436 9.97 19.89 -5.24
CA ALA A 436 9.84 21.32 -5.63
C ALA A 436 11.19 21.95 -6.02
N ARG A 437 12.29 21.52 -5.36
CA ARG A 437 13.65 21.95 -5.67
C ARG A 437 14.08 21.49 -7.06
N THR A 438 13.76 20.24 -7.49
CA THR A 438 14.07 19.79 -8.86
C THR A 438 13.44 20.67 -9.90
N HIS A 439 12.18 21.08 -9.71
CA HIS A 439 11.49 22.02 -10.59
C HIS A 439 12.09 23.44 -10.55
N SER A 440 12.55 23.89 -9.39
CA SER A 440 13.24 25.18 -9.26
C SER A 440 14.57 25.17 -10.01
N VAL A 441 15.35 24.09 -9.88
CA VAL A 441 16.60 23.89 -10.63
C VAL A 441 16.35 23.89 -12.14
N ALA A 442 15.33 23.17 -12.62
CA ALA A 442 14.98 23.15 -14.04
C ALA A 442 14.58 24.54 -14.58
N ARG A 443 13.80 25.32 -13.80
CA ARG A 443 13.48 26.70 -14.17
C ARG A 443 14.72 27.61 -14.25
N ASN A 444 15.63 27.51 -13.27
CA ASN A 444 16.87 28.28 -13.25
C ASN A 444 17.79 27.87 -14.41
N ALA A 445 17.89 26.58 -14.71
CA ALA A 445 18.64 26.04 -15.84
C ALA A 445 18.14 26.64 -17.16
N SER A 446 16.84 26.62 -17.40
CA SER A 446 16.21 27.24 -18.58
C SER A 446 16.53 28.74 -18.67
N GLY A 447 16.47 29.48 -17.56
CA GLY A 447 16.84 30.89 -17.49
C GLY A 447 18.31 31.17 -17.82
N SER A 448 19.19 30.19 -17.61
CA SER A 448 20.63 30.25 -17.92
C SER A 448 20.99 29.62 -19.27
N GLY A 449 20.01 29.26 -20.11
CA GLY A 449 20.22 28.64 -21.41
C GLY A 449 20.64 27.17 -21.37
N VAL A 450 20.51 26.51 -20.22
CA VAL A 450 20.74 25.06 -20.09
C VAL A 450 19.44 24.33 -20.42
N ASP A 451 19.50 23.44 -21.39
CA ASP A 451 18.39 22.60 -21.85
C ASP A 451 18.82 21.13 -21.94
N ARG A 452 17.91 20.25 -22.37
CA ARG A 452 18.17 18.82 -22.57
C ARG A 452 18.58 18.45 -23.99
N SER A 453 19.22 19.39 -24.75
CA SER A 453 19.63 19.17 -26.15
C SER A 453 20.82 18.20 -26.29
N ALA A 454 21.60 17.99 -25.21
CA ALA A 454 22.68 17.02 -25.17
C ALA A 454 22.60 16.15 -23.92
N PHE A 455 23.09 14.93 -24.04
CA PHE A 455 23.25 13.98 -22.95
C PHE A 455 24.50 13.12 -23.18
N GLU A 456 25.45 13.22 -22.28
CA GLU A 456 26.68 12.42 -22.28
C GLU A 456 26.81 11.73 -20.92
N ALA A 457 26.40 10.48 -20.85
CA ALA A 457 26.28 9.72 -19.61
C ALA A 457 27.58 9.63 -18.81
N SER A 458 28.72 9.59 -19.49
CA SER A 458 30.08 9.52 -18.89
C SER A 458 30.46 10.77 -18.09
N LEU A 459 29.74 11.88 -18.26
CA LEU A 459 29.94 13.13 -17.50
C LEU A 459 29.30 13.08 -16.10
N LEU A 460 28.53 12.03 -15.77
CA LEU A 460 28.00 11.78 -14.42
C LEU A 460 28.98 10.89 -13.62
N ASP A 461 30.15 11.44 -13.33
CA ASP A 461 31.29 10.73 -12.71
C ASP A 461 31.56 11.11 -11.25
N HIS A 462 30.85 12.10 -10.72
CA HIS A 462 31.00 12.51 -9.32
C HIS A 462 30.38 11.46 -8.38
N GLU A 463 31.01 11.24 -7.20
CA GLU A 463 30.55 10.26 -6.21
C GLU A 463 29.06 10.40 -5.86
N THR A 464 28.58 11.63 -5.67
CA THR A 464 27.17 11.89 -5.34
C THR A 464 26.24 11.57 -6.51
N GLU A 465 26.69 11.64 -7.77
CA GLU A 465 25.95 11.24 -8.97
C GLU A 465 25.80 9.72 -9.01
N SER A 466 26.88 8.99 -8.75
CA SER A 466 26.85 7.52 -8.64
C SER A 466 25.92 7.05 -7.51
N ILE A 467 25.93 7.76 -6.35
CA ILE A 467 25.00 7.47 -5.25
C ILE A 467 23.55 7.63 -5.70
N LEU A 468 23.26 8.74 -6.36
CA LEU A 468 21.90 9.10 -6.78
C LEU A 468 21.39 8.12 -7.85
N LEU A 469 22.21 7.81 -8.85
CA LEU A 469 21.91 6.82 -9.90
C LEU A 469 21.64 5.43 -9.30
N GLY A 470 22.44 5.00 -8.34
CA GLY A 470 22.22 3.71 -7.66
C GLY A 470 20.91 3.65 -6.89
N ILE A 471 20.49 4.75 -6.23
CA ILE A 471 19.15 4.82 -5.57
C ILE A 471 18.04 4.79 -6.62
N LEU A 472 18.16 5.58 -7.70
CA LEU A 472 17.17 5.60 -8.77
C LEU A 472 16.98 4.22 -9.41
N ALA A 473 18.06 3.46 -9.59
CA ALA A 473 18.04 2.12 -10.15
C ALA A 473 17.28 1.08 -9.30
N GLU A 474 17.21 1.27 -7.98
CA GLU A 474 16.50 0.39 -7.06
C GLU A 474 14.98 0.50 -7.15
N TYR A 475 14.44 1.59 -7.71
CA TYR A 475 13.01 1.90 -7.65
C TYR A 475 12.10 0.78 -8.20
N PRO A 476 12.35 0.18 -9.39
CA PRO A 476 11.49 -0.88 -9.90
C PRO A 476 11.47 -2.12 -8.99
N ARG A 477 12.65 -2.53 -8.48
CA ARG A 477 12.77 -3.68 -7.57
C ARG A 477 12.06 -3.41 -6.24
N LEU A 478 12.21 -2.20 -5.72
CA LEU A 478 11.52 -1.77 -4.50
C LEU A 478 10.01 -1.86 -4.63
N LEU A 479 9.44 -1.40 -5.75
CA LEU A 479 7.99 -1.47 -5.99
C LEU A 479 7.49 -2.91 -6.06
N ARG A 480 8.23 -3.78 -6.76
CA ARG A 480 7.92 -5.21 -6.77
C ARG A 480 7.89 -5.79 -5.34
N GLN A 481 8.92 -5.52 -4.54
CA GLN A 481 8.98 -5.98 -3.15
C GLN A 481 7.86 -5.39 -2.28
N ALA A 482 7.55 -4.10 -2.44
CA ALA A 482 6.45 -3.48 -1.71
C ALA A 482 5.09 -4.14 -2.02
N ALA A 483 4.89 -4.56 -3.26
CA ALA A 483 3.72 -5.33 -3.66
C ALA A 483 3.73 -6.76 -3.11
N GLU A 484 4.83 -7.49 -3.26
CA GLU A 484 4.98 -8.89 -2.80
C GLU A 484 4.78 -9.03 -1.29
N LEU A 485 5.31 -8.08 -0.51
CA LEU A 485 5.29 -8.11 0.95
C LEU A 485 4.11 -7.33 1.56
N ARG A 486 3.27 -6.66 0.77
CA ARG A 486 2.18 -5.77 1.24
C ARG A 486 2.70 -4.63 2.12
N GLU A 487 3.87 -4.06 1.76
CA GLU A 487 4.62 -3.11 2.57
C GLU A 487 4.78 -1.73 1.88
N PRO A 488 3.72 -0.93 1.77
CA PRO A 488 3.80 0.40 1.14
C PRO A 488 4.76 1.35 1.88
N HIS A 489 5.06 1.11 3.16
CA HIS A 489 6.03 1.88 3.93
C HIS A 489 7.45 1.85 3.32
N ARG A 490 7.78 0.85 2.51
CA ARG A 490 9.06 0.80 1.78
C ARG A 490 9.17 1.96 0.78
N VAL A 491 8.07 2.30 0.12
CA VAL A 491 8.05 3.44 -0.82
C VAL A 491 8.28 4.75 -0.07
N ALA A 492 7.65 4.94 1.10
CA ALA A 492 7.85 6.14 1.92
C ALA A 492 9.33 6.31 2.34
N ARG A 493 9.94 5.24 2.83
CA ARG A 493 11.37 5.27 3.22
C ARG A 493 12.30 5.52 2.04
N TYR A 494 11.98 4.93 0.89
CA TYR A 494 12.76 5.12 -0.32
C TYR A 494 12.75 6.57 -0.81
N VAL A 495 11.58 7.22 -0.86
CA VAL A 495 11.53 8.64 -1.30
C VAL A 495 12.24 9.57 -0.30
N GLU A 496 12.27 9.24 1.00
CA GLU A 496 13.09 9.95 2.00
C GLU A 496 14.60 9.78 1.71
N GLU A 497 15.05 8.57 1.40
CA GLU A 497 16.45 8.29 1.05
C GLU A 497 16.84 9.03 -0.23
N LEU A 498 15.98 8.97 -1.26
CA LEU A 498 16.20 9.66 -2.53
C LEU A 498 16.27 11.18 -2.34
N ALA A 499 15.36 11.75 -1.56
CA ALA A 499 15.38 13.18 -1.22
C ALA A 499 16.69 13.59 -0.53
N GLY A 500 17.15 12.79 0.44
CA GLY A 500 18.40 13.04 1.14
C GLY A 500 19.63 12.95 0.22
N ALA A 501 19.66 11.99 -0.68
CA ALA A 501 20.73 11.88 -1.67
C ALA A 501 20.72 13.05 -2.66
N TYR A 502 19.52 13.45 -3.11
CA TYR A 502 19.36 14.59 -3.99
C TYR A 502 19.86 15.90 -3.37
N HIS A 503 19.59 16.16 -2.10
CA HIS A 503 20.10 17.36 -1.43
C HIS A 503 21.63 17.39 -1.38
N ARG A 504 22.27 16.25 -1.05
CA ARG A 504 23.74 16.14 -1.06
C ARG A 504 24.35 16.35 -2.46
N TRP A 505 23.69 15.80 -3.49
CA TRP A 505 24.10 16.01 -4.88
C TRP A 505 23.96 17.47 -5.28
N TYR A 506 22.84 18.10 -4.96
CA TYR A 506 22.60 19.51 -5.25
C TYR A 506 23.65 20.46 -4.63
N ASP A 507 24.12 20.14 -3.42
CA ASP A 507 25.16 20.92 -2.74
C ASP A 507 26.55 20.73 -3.38
N SER A 508 26.79 19.61 -4.07
CA SER A 508 28.10 19.24 -4.63
C SER A 508 28.21 19.47 -6.14
N CYS A 509 27.11 19.31 -6.88
CA CYS A 509 27.09 19.35 -8.34
C CYS A 509 26.20 20.49 -8.86
N ARG A 510 26.69 21.21 -9.85
CA ARG A 510 25.95 22.32 -10.44
C ARG A 510 25.27 21.91 -11.73
N VAL A 511 24.02 22.30 -11.89
CA VAL A 511 23.25 22.17 -13.13
C VAL A 511 23.36 23.43 -13.99
N THR A 512 23.65 24.57 -13.37
CA THR A 512 23.85 25.86 -14.07
C THR A 512 25.30 26.31 -14.02
N PRO A 513 25.83 26.96 -15.07
CA PRO A 513 27.17 27.52 -15.06
C PRO A 513 27.33 28.62 -13.99
N LEU A 514 28.56 28.86 -13.56
CA LEU A 514 28.87 29.90 -12.57
C LEU A 514 29.43 31.15 -13.27
N GLY A 515 28.86 32.31 -12.98
CA GLY A 515 29.33 33.59 -13.57
C GLY A 515 29.28 33.57 -15.09
N ASP A 516 30.42 33.87 -15.72
CA ASP A 516 30.58 33.92 -17.18
C ASP A 516 30.98 32.55 -17.80
N GLU A 517 30.90 31.46 -17.06
CA GLU A 517 31.17 30.13 -17.56
C GLU A 517 30.19 29.78 -18.69
N PRO A 518 30.65 29.24 -19.84
CA PRO A 518 29.76 28.82 -20.89
C PRO A 518 28.95 27.57 -20.50
N VAL A 519 27.76 27.46 -21.04
CA VAL A 519 26.94 26.25 -20.89
C VAL A 519 27.65 25.08 -21.57
N GLY A 520 28.05 24.08 -20.77
CA GLY A 520 28.68 22.85 -21.26
C GLY A 520 27.75 21.65 -21.19
N ASP A 521 28.16 20.53 -21.81
CA ASP A 521 27.36 19.30 -21.84
C ASP A 521 27.17 18.66 -20.45
N VAL A 522 28.10 18.91 -19.52
CA VAL A 522 27.93 18.48 -18.12
C VAL A 522 26.70 19.13 -17.46
N HIS A 523 26.44 20.42 -17.72
CA HIS A 523 25.26 21.10 -17.19
C HIS A 523 23.97 20.52 -17.78
N ARG A 524 23.97 20.24 -19.11
CA ARG A 524 22.84 19.64 -19.81
C ARG A 524 22.59 18.21 -19.30
N THR A 525 23.63 17.40 -19.14
CA THR A 525 23.55 16.03 -18.64
C THR A 525 23.06 15.99 -17.19
N ARG A 526 23.53 16.91 -16.34
CA ARG A 526 23.05 17.06 -14.96
C ARG A 526 21.59 17.49 -14.86
N LEU A 527 21.09 18.24 -15.84
CA LEU A 527 19.66 18.56 -15.91
C LEU A 527 18.81 17.30 -16.14
N TRP A 528 19.27 16.34 -16.97
CA TRP A 528 18.59 15.05 -17.11
C TRP A 528 18.55 14.28 -15.79
N LEU A 529 19.64 14.25 -15.01
CA LEU A 529 19.66 13.60 -13.70
C LEU A 529 18.73 14.30 -12.72
N ASN A 530 18.72 15.64 -12.70
CA ASN A 530 17.79 16.42 -11.89
C ASN A 530 16.32 16.05 -12.18
N ASP A 531 15.97 16.01 -13.46
CA ASP A 531 14.60 15.72 -13.89
C ASP A 531 14.22 14.26 -13.62
N ALA A 532 15.17 13.32 -13.73
CA ALA A 532 14.98 11.92 -13.35
C ALA A 532 14.63 11.77 -11.86
N VAL A 533 15.32 12.50 -10.97
CA VAL A 533 15.00 12.52 -9.55
C VAL A 533 13.60 13.08 -9.29
N GLY A 534 13.27 14.21 -9.92
CA GLY A 534 11.94 14.81 -9.81
C GLY A 534 10.84 13.83 -10.25
N GLN A 535 11.07 13.12 -11.35
CA GLN A 535 10.15 12.11 -11.87
C GLN A 535 9.93 10.96 -10.88
N VAL A 536 10.99 10.39 -10.31
CA VAL A 536 10.87 9.25 -9.37
C VAL A 536 10.25 9.68 -8.05
N LEU A 537 10.58 10.88 -7.53
CA LEU A 537 9.91 11.44 -6.35
C LEU A 537 8.40 11.61 -6.59
N ARG A 538 8.01 12.13 -7.75
CA ARG A 538 6.59 12.27 -8.14
C ARG A 538 5.90 10.92 -8.21
N ASN A 539 6.51 9.93 -8.87
CA ASN A 539 5.96 8.59 -9.00
C ASN A 539 5.78 7.95 -7.61
N GLY A 540 6.79 8.02 -6.74
CA GLY A 540 6.73 7.46 -5.39
C GLY A 540 5.69 8.13 -4.49
N LEU A 541 5.63 9.47 -4.48
CA LEU A 541 4.60 10.23 -3.76
C LEU A 541 3.19 9.89 -4.26
N GLY A 542 3.01 9.76 -5.59
CA GLY A 542 1.74 9.36 -6.20
C GLY A 542 1.25 7.99 -5.74
N LEU A 543 2.15 7.01 -5.56
CA LEU A 543 1.80 5.68 -5.01
C LEU A 543 1.34 5.74 -3.55
N LEU A 544 1.83 6.70 -2.78
CA LEU A 544 1.39 6.96 -1.41
C LEU A 544 0.11 7.80 -1.35
N GLY A 545 -0.38 8.29 -2.49
CA GLY A 545 -1.50 9.21 -2.59
C GLY A 545 -1.21 10.58 -1.97
N VAL A 546 0.04 11.00 -2.04
CA VAL A 546 0.56 12.28 -1.54
C VAL A 546 0.91 13.17 -2.72
N SER A 547 0.64 14.46 -2.60
CA SER A 547 0.91 15.42 -3.67
C SER A 547 2.41 15.65 -3.88
N ALA A 548 2.79 15.96 -5.10
CA ALA A 548 4.15 16.34 -5.51
C ALA A 548 4.15 17.80 -6.00
N PRO A 549 4.23 18.79 -5.10
CA PRO A 549 4.15 20.19 -5.48
C PRO A 549 5.40 20.63 -6.24
N GLU A 550 5.22 21.45 -7.28
CA GLU A 550 6.32 22.01 -8.08
C GLU A 550 6.89 23.30 -7.44
N ARG A 551 6.22 23.82 -6.42
CA ARG A 551 6.60 25.04 -5.67
C ARG A 551 6.19 24.89 -4.20
N MET A 552 7.06 25.29 -3.31
CA MET A 552 6.81 25.34 -1.87
C MET A 552 7.33 26.65 -1.29
#